data_d81d44ddb19059107b9ec8f28bc79088
#
_entry.id   d81d44ddb19059107b9ec8f28bc79088
#
_cell.length_a   1.000
_cell.length_b   1.000
_cell.length_c   1.000
_cell.angle_alpha   90.00
_cell.angle_beta   90.00
_cell.angle_gamma   90.00
#
_symmetry.space_group_name_H-M   'P 1'
#
loop_
_entity.id
_entity.type
_entity.pdbx_description
1 polymer ?
#
loop_
_entity_poly.entity_id
_entity_poly.type
_entity_poly.pdbx_seq_one_letter_code
_entity_poly.pdbx_strand_id
1 'polypeptide(L)'
;MELNINGSANKLSVSDAVFGREFSEDLVHQVVVAYRNAGRAGTKAQKTRSEVNGTTKKSKKQKGGGARHGALTAPIFVGGGVTFAAKPRSFAQKVNRKMYRAAIAAILSELNRQDRLMVVEGFELDSPKTTGMIAKLKDLNVGRRPL
;
A
#
# COMPACT_ATOMS: atom_id res chain seq x y z
N MET A 1 16.33 21.47 17.80
CA MET A 1 15.43 22.15 16.86
C MET A 1 14.15 22.55 17.57
N GLU A 2 13.57 23.69 17.24
CA GLU A 2 12.34 24.18 17.88
C GLU A 2 11.21 24.22 16.83
N LEU A 3 10.03 23.72 17.19
CA LEU A 3 8.81 23.80 16.39
C LEU A 3 7.85 24.81 17.02
N ASN A 4 7.24 25.66 16.20
CA ASN A 4 6.24 26.61 16.65
C ASN A 4 4.90 25.88 16.87
N ILE A 5 4.23 26.14 18.00
CA ILE A 5 2.90 25.62 18.29
C ILE A 5 1.88 26.61 17.73
N ASN A 6 0.95 26.13 16.90
CA ASN A 6 -0.09 26.98 16.32
C ASN A 6 -1.05 27.49 17.40
N GLY A 7 -1.25 28.80 17.43
CA GLY A 7 -2.11 29.46 18.44
C GLY A 7 -1.45 29.73 19.79
N SER A 8 -0.16 29.45 19.98
CA SER A 8 0.57 29.70 21.20
C SER A 8 1.90 30.40 20.92
N ALA A 9 2.36 31.22 21.86
CA ALA A 9 3.72 31.80 21.82
C ALA A 9 4.80 30.76 22.21
N ASN A 10 4.39 29.59 22.68
CA ASN A 10 5.28 28.54 23.13
C ASN A 10 5.92 27.79 21.96
N LYS A 11 7.16 27.35 22.17
CA LYS A 11 7.90 26.53 21.23
C LYS A 11 8.13 25.15 21.82
N LEU A 12 8.02 24.13 20.98
CA LEU A 12 8.30 22.75 21.36
C LEU A 12 9.75 22.39 20.96
N SER A 13 10.57 22.05 21.93
CA SER A 13 11.93 21.54 21.68
C SER A 13 11.84 20.07 21.21
N VAL A 14 12.37 19.77 20.04
CA VAL A 14 12.35 18.43 19.43
C VAL A 14 13.75 17.98 19.03
N SER A 15 13.94 16.65 18.94
CA SER A 15 15.23 16.09 18.59
C SER A 15 15.54 16.27 17.09
N ASP A 16 16.72 16.78 16.78
CA ASP A 16 17.22 16.92 15.41
C ASP A 16 17.41 15.57 14.70
N ALA A 17 17.62 14.49 15.46
CA ALA A 17 17.71 13.14 14.90
C ALA A 17 16.41 12.67 14.22
N VAL A 18 15.27 13.29 14.55
CA VAL A 18 13.95 12.96 14.00
C VAL A 18 13.48 14.00 12.98
N PHE A 19 13.67 15.29 13.26
CA PHE A 19 13.12 16.38 12.44
C PHE A 19 14.15 17.14 11.62
N GLY A 20 15.45 16.85 11.80
CA GLY A 20 16.56 17.46 11.06
C GLY A 20 17.19 16.53 10.01
N ARG A 21 16.55 15.44 9.65
CA ARG A 21 17.11 14.43 8.74
C ARG A 21 17.10 14.86 7.29
N GLU A 22 18.12 14.43 6.55
CA GLU A 22 18.15 14.56 5.10
C GLU A 22 17.10 13.64 4.45
N PHE A 23 16.43 14.14 3.41
CA PHE A 23 15.40 13.38 2.70
C PHE A 23 16.04 12.35 1.77
N SER A 24 15.64 11.09 1.91
CA SER A 24 16.05 9.98 1.04
C SER A 24 14.82 9.43 0.31
N GLU A 25 14.70 9.77 -0.97
CA GLU A 25 13.58 9.37 -1.82
C GLU A 25 13.48 7.85 -1.95
N ASP A 26 14.60 7.17 -2.20
CA ASP A 26 14.63 5.70 -2.38
C ASP A 26 14.13 4.96 -1.15
N LEU A 27 14.55 5.40 0.04
CA LEU A 27 14.14 4.80 1.30
C LEU A 27 12.65 4.98 1.54
N VAL A 28 12.13 6.18 1.31
CA VAL A 28 10.70 6.50 1.46
C VAL A 28 9.88 5.72 0.43
N HIS A 29 10.32 5.69 -0.84
CA HIS A 29 9.66 4.92 -1.90
C HIS A 29 9.55 3.44 -1.53
N GLN A 30 10.64 2.82 -1.06
CA GLN A 30 10.63 1.41 -0.65
C GLN A 30 9.59 1.14 0.45
N VAL A 31 9.51 2.01 1.47
CA VAL A 31 8.56 1.86 2.57
C VAL A 31 7.12 2.05 2.10
N VAL A 32 6.87 3.05 1.23
CA VAL A 32 5.53 3.30 0.66
C VAL A 32 5.07 2.13 -0.20
N VAL A 33 5.94 1.58 -1.05
CA VAL A 33 5.62 0.40 -1.88
C VAL A 33 5.30 -0.81 -1.00
N ALA A 34 6.09 -1.06 0.04
CA ALA A 34 5.83 -2.15 0.98
C ALA A 34 4.49 -1.98 1.71
N TYR A 35 4.17 -0.78 2.17
CA TYR A 35 2.90 -0.45 2.81
C TYR A 35 1.70 -0.67 1.87
N ARG A 36 1.76 -0.15 0.65
CA ARG A 36 0.70 -0.33 -0.36
C ARG A 36 0.50 -1.79 -0.74
N ASN A 37 1.59 -2.56 -0.88
CA ASN A 37 1.52 -3.98 -1.19
C ASN A 37 0.96 -4.80 -0.03
N ALA A 38 1.24 -4.45 1.22
CA ALA A 38 0.65 -5.12 2.40
C ALA A 38 -0.88 -4.99 2.46
N GLY A 39 -1.44 -3.88 1.98
CA GLY A 39 -2.89 -3.65 1.91
C GLY A 39 -3.61 -4.41 0.78
N ARG A 40 -2.88 -5.10 -0.13
CA ARG A 40 -3.50 -5.86 -1.22
C ARG A 40 -4.09 -7.17 -0.71
N ALA A 41 -5.38 -7.41 -0.98
CA ALA A 41 -6.07 -8.64 -0.56
C ALA A 41 -5.52 -9.92 -1.20
N GLY A 42 -5.02 -9.85 -2.43
CA GLY A 42 -4.38 -10.97 -3.13
C GLY A 42 -5.30 -12.15 -3.43
N THR A 43 -6.60 -11.95 -3.55
CA THR A 43 -7.62 -12.99 -3.68
C THR A 43 -7.82 -13.51 -5.11
N LYS A 44 -7.12 -12.93 -6.10
CA LYS A 44 -7.25 -13.36 -7.50
C LYS A 44 -6.92 -14.84 -7.66
N ALA A 45 -7.84 -15.61 -8.24
CA ALA A 45 -7.66 -17.01 -8.56
C ALA A 45 -8.07 -17.30 -9.99
N GLN A 46 -7.31 -18.18 -10.65
CA GLN A 46 -7.60 -18.72 -11.98
C GLN A 46 -7.49 -20.23 -11.91
N LYS A 47 -8.26 -20.92 -12.77
CA LYS A 47 -8.24 -22.40 -12.81
C LYS A 47 -7.09 -22.89 -13.67
N THR A 48 -6.29 -23.80 -13.14
CA THR A 48 -5.33 -24.61 -13.88
C THR A 48 -6.07 -25.71 -14.66
N ARG A 49 -5.38 -26.40 -15.54
CA ARG A 49 -5.97 -27.51 -16.31
C ARG A 49 -6.54 -28.64 -15.46
N SER A 50 -6.02 -28.83 -14.24
CA SER A 50 -6.51 -29.84 -13.31
C SER A 50 -7.76 -29.42 -12.54
N GLU A 51 -8.03 -28.10 -12.47
CA GLU A 51 -9.17 -27.52 -11.76
C GLU A 51 -10.35 -27.22 -12.68
N VAL A 52 -10.14 -27.26 -13.99
CA VAL A 52 -11.22 -27.13 -14.97
C VAL A 52 -11.97 -28.45 -15.06
N ASN A 53 -13.30 -28.40 -14.96
CA ASN A 53 -14.14 -29.57 -15.17
C ASN A 53 -13.99 -30.06 -16.61
N GLY A 54 -13.69 -31.33 -16.76
CA GLY A 54 -13.50 -31.94 -18.06
C GLY A 54 -12.76 -33.27 -17.98
N THR A 55 -12.68 -33.96 -19.07
CA THR A 55 -12.00 -35.25 -19.16
C THR A 55 -10.51 -35.04 -19.42
N THR A 56 -9.70 -35.87 -18.78
CA THR A 56 -8.26 -36.00 -19.10
C THR A 56 -8.05 -36.94 -20.33
N LYS A 57 -9.15 -37.46 -20.88
CA LYS A 57 -9.12 -38.36 -22.04
C LYS A 57 -8.44 -37.68 -23.23
N LYS A 58 -7.62 -38.41 -23.93
CA LYS A 58 -6.93 -37.96 -25.14
C LYS A 58 -7.93 -37.55 -26.23
N SER A 59 -7.57 -36.52 -26.99
CA SER A 59 -8.35 -36.11 -28.17
C SER A 59 -8.55 -37.27 -29.12
N LYS A 60 -9.75 -37.39 -29.71
CA LYS A 60 -10.08 -38.42 -30.69
C LYS A 60 -9.21 -38.37 -31.96
N LYS A 61 -8.64 -37.22 -32.31
CA LYS A 61 -7.82 -36.99 -33.51
C LYS A 61 -6.33 -37.35 -33.35
N GLN A 62 -6.01 -38.46 -32.66
CA GLN A 62 -4.61 -38.88 -32.43
C GLN A 62 -3.92 -39.52 -33.66
N LYS A 63 -4.68 -40.05 -34.61
CA LYS A 63 -4.15 -40.84 -35.76
C LYS A 63 -4.64 -40.39 -37.13
N GLY A 64 -5.33 -39.24 -37.23
CA GLY A 64 -5.97 -38.78 -38.49
C GLY A 64 -5.21 -37.65 -39.19
N GLY A 65 -3.89 -37.53 -39.06
CA GLY A 65 -3.07 -36.51 -39.74
C GLY A 65 -3.08 -35.13 -39.10
N GLY A 66 -3.86 -34.90 -38.02
CA GLY A 66 -3.86 -33.67 -37.27
C GLY A 66 -2.83 -33.66 -36.15
N ALA A 67 -2.61 -32.48 -35.51
CA ALA A 67 -1.71 -32.33 -34.37
C ALA A 67 -2.15 -33.23 -33.21
N ARG A 68 -1.18 -33.83 -32.53
CA ARG A 68 -1.43 -34.66 -31.34
C ARG A 68 -1.72 -33.82 -30.15
N HIS A 69 -2.86 -34.03 -29.48
CA HIS A 69 -3.25 -33.35 -28.25
C HIS A 69 -3.54 -34.38 -27.15
N GLY A 70 -3.34 -33.95 -25.88
CA GLY A 70 -3.72 -34.71 -24.68
C GLY A 70 -5.13 -34.39 -24.23
N ALA A 71 -5.23 -33.96 -22.96
CA ALA A 71 -6.49 -33.57 -22.33
C ALA A 71 -7.12 -32.34 -22.98
N LEU A 72 -8.46 -32.35 -23.11
CA LEU A 72 -9.22 -31.21 -23.64
C LEU A 72 -9.24 -29.99 -22.69
N THR A 73 -8.86 -30.19 -21.43
CA THR A 73 -8.68 -29.11 -20.45
C THR A 73 -7.35 -28.38 -20.57
N ALA A 74 -6.49 -28.78 -21.53
CA ALA A 74 -5.19 -28.12 -21.73
C ALA A 74 -5.36 -26.64 -22.16
N PRO A 75 -4.40 -25.77 -21.81
CA PRO A 75 -4.49 -24.33 -22.09
C PRO A 75 -4.61 -23.94 -23.56
N ILE A 76 -4.20 -24.83 -24.45
CA ILE A 76 -4.28 -24.64 -25.90
C ILE A 76 -5.72 -24.65 -26.44
N PHE A 77 -6.67 -25.23 -25.70
CA PHE A 77 -8.05 -25.32 -26.11
C PHE A 77 -8.89 -24.18 -25.55
N VAL A 78 -9.90 -23.77 -26.32
CA VAL A 78 -10.93 -22.86 -25.86
C VAL A 78 -11.68 -23.51 -24.68
N GLY A 79 -11.76 -22.80 -23.55
CA GLY A 79 -12.32 -23.34 -22.30
C GLY A 79 -11.34 -24.19 -21.49
N GLY A 80 -10.10 -24.37 -21.94
CA GLY A 80 -9.04 -25.01 -21.15
C GLY A 80 -8.55 -24.13 -19.98
N GLY A 81 -7.74 -24.72 -19.11
CA GLY A 81 -7.16 -24.02 -17.96
C GLY A 81 -6.05 -23.04 -18.35
N VAL A 82 -5.68 -22.16 -17.44
CA VAL A 82 -4.55 -21.25 -17.61
C VAL A 82 -3.24 -21.96 -17.30
N THR A 83 -2.20 -21.76 -18.12
CA THR A 83 -0.89 -22.42 -17.97
C THR A 83 -0.24 -22.08 -16.63
N PHE A 84 -0.12 -20.77 -16.33
CA PHE A 84 0.39 -20.25 -15.07
C PHE A 84 -0.74 -19.46 -14.38
N ALA A 85 -1.68 -20.22 -13.84
CA ALA A 85 -2.86 -19.65 -13.20
C ALA A 85 -2.48 -18.83 -11.96
N ALA A 86 -2.99 -17.60 -11.88
CA ALA A 86 -2.85 -16.82 -10.65
C ALA A 86 -3.55 -17.55 -9.50
N LYS A 87 -2.89 -17.60 -8.35
CA LYS A 87 -3.43 -18.16 -7.10
C LYS A 87 -3.43 -17.09 -6.01
N PRO A 88 -4.33 -17.19 -5.03
CA PRO A 88 -4.31 -16.29 -3.88
C PRO A 88 -2.92 -16.29 -3.24
N ARG A 89 -2.39 -15.10 -3.01
CA ARG A 89 -1.07 -14.91 -2.39
C ARG A 89 -1.01 -13.62 -1.58
N SER A 90 -0.13 -13.60 -0.59
CA SER A 90 0.23 -12.36 0.08
C SER A 90 1.20 -11.55 -0.77
N PHE A 91 1.01 -10.24 -0.80
CA PHE A 91 1.92 -9.27 -1.42
C PHE A 91 2.75 -8.51 -0.38
N ALA A 92 2.64 -8.87 0.91
CA ALA A 92 3.39 -8.23 1.97
C ALA A 92 4.90 -8.32 1.74
N GLN A 93 5.58 -7.20 1.87
CA GLN A 93 7.03 -7.10 1.76
C GLN A 93 7.61 -6.73 3.13
N LYS A 94 8.63 -7.46 3.57
CA LYS A 94 9.31 -7.18 4.82
C LYS A 94 10.20 -5.94 4.67
N VAL A 95 10.04 -4.97 5.55
CA VAL A 95 10.94 -3.83 5.71
C VAL A 95 11.64 -3.93 7.07
N ASN A 96 12.94 -3.64 7.13
CA ASN A 96 13.68 -3.63 8.37
C ASN A 96 13.17 -2.50 9.28
N ARG A 97 13.04 -2.77 10.58
CA ARG A 97 12.55 -1.76 11.55
C ARG A 97 13.37 -0.46 11.56
N LYS A 98 14.70 -0.57 11.39
CA LYS A 98 15.59 0.61 11.31
C LYS A 98 15.30 1.44 10.05
N MET A 99 15.07 0.78 8.89
CA MET A 99 14.70 1.47 7.63
C MET A 99 13.36 2.17 7.77
N TYR A 100 12.35 1.51 8.32
CA TYR A 100 11.03 2.09 8.54
C TYR A 100 11.10 3.35 9.41
N ARG A 101 11.78 3.27 10.57
CA ARG A 101 11.98 4.42 11.47
C ARG A 101 12.72 5.57 10.79
N ALA A 102 13.76 5.24 10.01
CA ALA A 102 14.53 6.23 9.27
C ALA A 102 13.69 6.93 8.19
N ALA A 103 12.82 6.18 7.48
CA ALA A 103 11.90 6.75 6.50
C ALA A 103 10.88 7.69 7.13
N ILE A 104 10.27 7.31 8.26
CA ILE A 104 9.33 8.19 8.98
C ILE A 104 10.02 9.48 9.44
N ALA A 105 11.23 9.37 10.01
CA ALA A 105 12.00 10.56 10.41
C ALA A 105 12.34 11.46 9.21
N ALA A 106 12.73 10.89 8.06
CA ALA A 106 12.99 11.64 6.84
C ALA A 106 11.73 12.35 6.31
N ILE A 107 10.57 11.68 6.35
CA ILE A 107 9.28 12.27 5.94
C ILE A 107 8.90 13.42 6.86
N LEU A 108 9.00 13.26 8.19
CA LEU A 108 8.67 14.32 9.15
C LEU A 108 9.60 15.53 8.99
N SER A 109 10.89 15.29 8.76
CA SER A 109 11.87 16.34 8.49
C SER A 109 11.53 17.13 7.23
N GLU A 110 11.12 16.45 6.17
CA GLU A 110 10.76 17.08 4.90
C GLU A 110 9.44 17.86 5.00
N LEU A 111 8.43 17.29 5.68
CA LEU A 111 7.17 18.00 5.93
C LEU A 111 7.38 19.29 6.75
N ASN A 112 8.28 19.25 7.72
CA ASN A 112 8.67 20.44 8.47
C ASN A 112 9.41 21.46 7.60
N ARG A 113 10.31 21.03 6.71
CA ARG A 113 11.04 21.91 5.78
C ARG A 113 10.14 22.58 4.77
N GLN A 114 9.03 21.92 4.40
CA GLN A 114 8.01 22.42 3.46
C GLN A 114 6.89 23.22 4.17
N ASP A 115 6.99 23.47 5.46
CA ASP A 115 5.94 24.13 6.29
C ASP A 115 4.57 23.42 6.18
N ARG A 116 4.59 22.09 6.00
CA ARG A 116 3.40 21.24 5.93
C ARG A 116 3.08 20.50 7.21
N LEU A 117 3.89 20.70 8.24
CA LEU A 117 3.71 20.11 9.57
C LEU A 117 3.18 21.19 10.51
N MET A 118 2.00 20.99 11.06
CA MET A 118 1.39 21.86 12.06
C MET A 118 1.37 21.19 13.43
N VAL A 119 1.85 21.87 14.44
CA VAL A 119 1.83 21.40 15.82
C VAL A 119 0.75 22.17 16.59
N VAL A 120 -0.10 21.47 17.31
CA VAL A 120 -1.16 22.03 18.16
C VAL A 120 -1.04 21.50 19.58
N GLU A 121 -1.40 22.29 20.59
CA GLU A 121 -1.30 21.88 22.01
C GLU A 121 -2.32 20.80 22.36
N GLY A 122 -3.53 20.85 21.79
CA GLY A 122 -4.59 19.90 22.04
C GLY A 122 -5.60 19.86 20.91
N PHE A 123 -6.18 18.69 20.73
CA PHE A 123 -7.21 18.46 19.72
C PHE A 123 -8.39 17.70 20.34
N GLU A 124 -9.10 18.40 21.26
CA GLU A 124 -10.26 17.84 21.96
C GLU A 124 -11.56 18.30 21.28
N LEU A 125 -12.54 17.41 21.21
CA LEU A 125 -13.87 17.68 20.69
C LEU A 125 -14.89 17.45 21.81
N ASP A 126 -15.81 18.38 22.00
CA ASP A 126 -16.87 18.29 23.02
C ASP A 126 -17.88 17.16 22.72
N SER A 127 -18.00 16.79 21.45
CA SER A 127 -18.89 15.72 21.01
C SER A 127 -18.28 14.96 19.80
N PRO A 128 -18.57 13.66 19.63
CA PRO A 128 -18.06 12.86 18.51
C PRO A 128 -18.80 13.14 17.20
N LYS A 129 -19.08 14.42 16.89
CA LYS A 129 -19.75 14.85 15.66
C LYS A 129 -18.72 15.31 14.62
N THR A 130 -18.85 14.83 13.40
CA THR A 130 -17.97 15.21 12.27
C THR A 130 -18.06 16.69 11.92
N THR A 131 -19.21 17.35 12.18
CA THR A 131 -19.40 18.79 11.95
C THR A 131 -18.47 19.63 12.86
N GLY A 132 -18.31 19.25 14.12
CA GLY A 132 -17.38 19.92 15.06
C GLY A 132 -15.92 19.76 14.61
N MET A 133 -15.55 18.58 14.13
CA MET A 133 -14.23 18.32 13.56
C MET A 133 -13.93 19.20 12.34
N ILE A 134 -14.89 19.30 11.41
CA ILE A 134 -14.73 20.13 10.20
C ILE A 134 -14.60 21.60 10.56
N ALA A 135 -15.37 22.12 11.53
CA ALA A 135 -15.24 23.49 11.99
C ALA A 135 -13.84 23.75 12.57
N LYS A 136 -13.38 22.88 13.46
CA LYS A 136 -12.05 23.00 14.09
C LYS A 136 -10.89 22.93 13.09
N LEU A 137 -10.97 22.06 12.09
CA LEU A 137 -9.98 22.00 11.01
C LEU A 137 -9.97 23.26 10.13
N LYS A 138 -11.13 23.87 9.91
CA LYS A 138 -11.23 25.17 9.20
C LYS A 138 -10.62 26.31 10.01
N ASP A 139 -10.86 26.37 11.31
CA ASP A 139 -10.30 27.37 12.20
C ASP A 139 -8.77 27.29 12.25
N LEU A 140 -8.22 26.07 12.21
CA LEU A 140 -6.79 25.82 12.09
C LEU A 140 -6.22 26.07 10.69
N ASN A 141 -7.06 26.45 9.72
CA ASN A 141 -6.68 26.64 8.31
C ASN A 141 -5.93 25.45 7.69
N VAL A 142 -6.33 24.25 8.07
CA VAL A 142 -5.73 23.01 7.57
C VAL A 142 -6.29 22.67 6.19
N GLY A 143 -5.42 22.23 5.29
CA GLY A 143 -5.79 21.87 3.92
C GLY A 143 -6.84 20.77 3.83
N ARG A 144 -7.37 20.56 2.63
CA ARG A 144 -8.53 19.68 2.37
C ARG A 144 -8.33 18.20 2.76
N ARG A 145 -7.10 17.74 2.93
CA ARG A 145 -6.76 16.34 3.29
C ARG A 145 -5.62 16.33 4.30
N PRO A 146 -5.88 16.68 5.57
CA PRO A 146 -4.88 16.48 6.62
C PRO A 146 -4.66 14.99 6.87
N LEU A 147 -3.46 14.63 7.26
CA LEU A 147 -3.10 13.29 7.74
C LEU A 147 -3.40 13.19 9.25
#